data_ad0d37e73ecb6b40d06284233a243cd8
#
_entry.id   ad0d37e73ecb6b40d06284233a243cd8
#
_cell.length_a   1.000
_cell.length_b   1.000
_cell.length_c   1.000
_cell.angle_alpha   90.00
_cell.angle_beta   90.00
_cell.angle_gamma   90.00
#
_symmetry.space_group_name_H-M   'P 1'
#
loop_
_entity.id
_entity.type
_entity.pdbx_description
1 polymer ?
#
loop_
_entity_poly.entity_id
_entity_poly.type
_entity_poly.pdbx_seq_one_letter_code
_entity_poly.pdbx_strand_id
1 'polypeptide(L)'
;IKYVAEICEVSETHVEGVISFYTMYKLKKPGKYHLQICTCVPCCLVGGEELLEHTESKLGIHAGSTGDDGMFSIEEMECIGACSFAPAIIVNEDYHEKVNPESMDQLIADLSNNP
;
A
#
# COMPACT_ATOMS: atom_id res chain seq x y z
N ILE A 1 -6.77 -9.57 -17.64
CA ILE A 1 -8.16 -9.10 -17.79
C ILE A 1 -8.87 -9.91 -18.86
N LYS A 2 -8.40 -9.91 -20.11
CA LYS A 2 -9.04 -10.60 -21.24
C LYS A 2 -9.37 -12.08 -20.95
N TYR A 3 -8.39 -12.84 -20.48
CA TYR A 3 -8.56 -14.25 -20.15
C TYR A 3 -9.65 -14.49 -19.07
N VAL A 4 -9.67 -13.65 -18.04
CA VAL A 4 -10.70 -13.74 -16.99
C VAL A 4 -12.09 -13.40 -17.54
N ALA A 5 -12.17 -12.37 -18.37
CA ALA A 5 -13.41 -11.97 -19.03
C ALA A 5 -14.00 -13.10 -19.89
N GLU A 6 -13.17 -13.79 -20.66
CA GLU A 6 -13.57 -14.94 -21.48
C GLU A 6 -14.09 -16.10 -20.62
N ILE A 7 -13.39 -16.47 -19.53
CA ILE A 7 -13.83 -17.55 -18.63
C ILE A 7 -15.13 -17.21 -17.92
N CYS A 8 -15.28 -15.96 -17.46
CA CYS A 8 -16.47 -15.51 -16.73
C CYS A 8 -17.64 -15.10 -17.62
N GLU A 9 -17.46 -15.12 -18.95
CA GLU A 9 -18.47 -14.69 -19.94
C GLU A 9 -18.97 -13.27 -19.69
N VAL A 10 -18.07 -12.34 -19.35
CA VAL A 10 -18.34 -10.92 -19.11
C VAL A 10 -17.44 -10.05 -19.98
N SER A 11 -17.74 -8.75 -20.05
CA SER A 11 -16.87 -7.80 -20.77
C SER A 11 -15.55 -7.53 -20.02
N GLU A 12 -14.51 -7.18 -20.75
CA GLU A 12 -13.23 -6.74 -20.15
C GLU A 12 -13.43 -5.53 -19.22
N THR A 13 -14.29 -4.59 -19.60
CA THR A 13 -14.64 -3.42 -18.77
C THR A 13 -15.28 -3.82 -17.44
N HIS A 14 -16.09 -4.88 -17.43
CA HIS A 14 -16.66 -5.40 -16.19
C HIS A 14 -15.54 -5.93 -15.25
N VAL A 15 -14.60 -6.70 -15.78
CA VAL A 15 -13.45 -7.21 -15.02
C VAL A 15 -12.59 -6.06 -14.49
N GLU A 16 -12.31 -5.04 -15.31
CA GLU A 16 -11.57 -3.84 -14.89
C GLU A 16 -12.28 -3.09 -13.76
N GLY A 17 -13.59 -2.95 -13.86
CA GLY A 17 -14.40 -2.34 -12.80
C GLY A 17 -14.29 -3.08 -11.47
N VAL A 18 -14.33 -4.42 -11.49
CA VAL A 18 -14.17 -5.24 -10.28
C VAL A 18 -12.76 -5.08 -9.70
N ILE A 19 -11.73 -5.14 -10.53
CA ILE A 19 -10.33 -5.02 -10.10
C ILE A 19 -10.06 -3.63 -9.51
N SER A 20 -10.61 -2.58 -10.09
CA SER A 20 -10.41 -1.21 -9.62
C SER A 20 -11.10 -0.93 -8.27
N PHE A 21 -12.20 -1.63 -7.99
CA PHE A 21 -12.94 -1.45 -6.74
C PHE A 21 -12.35 -2.28 -5.58
N TYR A 22 -12.03 -3.53 -5.82
CA TYR A 22 -11.54 -4.43 -4.77
C TYR A 22 -10.00 -4.34 -4.63
N THR A 23 -9.54 -3.76 -3.54
CA THR A 23 -8.14 -3.40 -3.29
C THR A 23 -7.16 -4.57 -3.21
N MET A 24 -7.65 -5.79 -2.98
CA MET A 24 -6.81 -7.00 -2.96
C MET A 24 -6.37 -7.45 -4.36
N TYR A 25 -7.08 -7.05 -5.40
CA TYR A 25 -6.64 -7.30 -6.77
C TYR A 25 -5.55 -6.31 -7.18
N LYS A 26 -4.49 -6.81 -7.78
CA LYS A 26 -3.35 -6.01 -8.23
C LYS A 26 -3.11 -6.21 -9.72
N LEU A 27 -3.08 -5.12 -10.48
CA LEU A 27 -2.73 -5.13 -11.91
C LEU A 27 -1.23 -5.20 -12.15
N LYS A 28 -0.45 -4.71 -11.20
CA LYS A 28 1.01 -4.76 -11.21
C LYS A 28 1.49 -5.64 -10.06
N LYS A 29 2.58 -6.35 -10.27
CA LYS A 29 3.18 -7.17 -9.22
C LYS A 29 3.68 -6.26 -8.09
N PRO A 30 3.19 -6.42 -6.86
CA PRO A 30 3.71 -5.68 -5.71
C PRO A 30 5.10 -6.18 -5.34
N GLY A 31 5.81 -5.39 -4.53
CA GLY A 31 7.06 -5.82 -3.92
C GLY A 31 6.85 -6.95 -2.91
N LYS A 32 7.95 -7.51 -2.43
CA LYS A 32 7.92 -8.51 -1.36
C LYS A 32 7.22 -7.96 -0.11
N TYR A 33 7.46 -6.69 0.21
CA TYR A 33 6.77 -5.94 1.24
C TYR A 33 5.94 -4.83 0.59
N HIS A 34 4.64 -4.97 0.67
CA HIS A 34 3.68 -4.02 0.13
C HIS A 34 3.19 -3.11 1.26
N LEU A 35 3.60 -1.84 1.22
CA LEU A 35 3.27 -0.83 2.22
C LEU A 35 2.03 -0.08 1.78
N GLN A 36 0.93 -0.26 2.49
CA GLN A 36 -0.32 0.46 2.27
C GLN A 36 -0.48 1.52 3.36
N ILE A 37 -0.36 2.79 2.99
CA ILE A 37 -0.35 3.92 3.92
C ILE A 37 -1.68 4.65 3.83
N CYS A 38 -2.39 4.73 4.96
CA CYS A 38 -3.67 5.41 5.04
C CYS A 38 -3.49 6.93 5.09
N THR A 39 -4.11 7.64 4.15
CA THR A 39 -4.15 9.11 4.10
C THR A 39 -5.56 9.66 4.24
N CYS A 40 -6.53 8.85 4.68
CA CYS A 40 -7.89 9.29 4.98
C CYS A 40 -7.89 10.32 6.12
N VAL A 41 -8.98 11.06 6.27
CA VAL A 41 -9.05 12.26 7.14
C VAL A 41 -8.45 12.07 8.54
N PRO A 42 -8.80 11.05 9.34
CA PRO A 42 -8.19 10.89 10.67
C PRO A 42 -6.67 10.67 10.62
N CYS A 43 -6.17 9.87 9.68
CA CYS A 43 -4.74 9.63 9.51
C CYS A 43 -4.01 10.88 8.99
N CYS A 44 -4.61 11.60 8.04
CA CYS A 44 -4.07 12.85 7.51
C CYS A 44 -3.88 13.90 8.61
N LEU A 45 -4.88 14.05 9.50
CA LEU A 45 -4.83 15.00 10.62
C LEU A 45 -3.69 14.76 11.63
N VAL A 46 -3.18 13.55 11.70
CA VAL A 46 -2.11 13.14 12.64
C VAL A 46 -0.81 12.77 11.94
N GLY A 47 -0.64 13.18 10.68
CA GLY A 47 0.62 13.06 9.95
C GLY A 47 0.69 11.93 8.92
N GLY A 48 -0.45 11.43 8.42
CA GLY A 48 -0.48 10.35 7.43
C GLY A 48 0.15 10.75 6.09
N GLU A 49 -0.07 11.97 5.63
CA GLU A 49 0.54 12.47 4.39
C GLU A 49 2.06 12.63 4.54
N GLU A 50 2.51 13.23 5.65
CA GLU A 50 3.94 13.38 5.94
C GLU A 50 4.63 12.01 6.07
N LEU A 51 3.93 11.01 6.62
CA LEU A 51 4.43 9.64 6.70
C LEU A 51 4.58 9.02 5.31
N LEU A 52 3.62 9.25 4.40
CA LEU A 52 3.69 8.82 3.02
C LEU A 52 4.88 9.44 2.30
N GLU A 53 5.02 10.77 2.35
CA GLU A 53 6.14 11.50 1.74
C GLU A 53 7.50 11.06 2.29
N HIS A 54 7.58 10.86 3.60
CA HIS A 54 8.78 10.36 4.25
C HIS A 54 9.16 8.96 3.73
N THR A 55 8.18 8.06 3.62
CA THR A 55 8.38 6.70 3.12
C THR A 55 8.80 6.68 1.65
N GLU A 56 8.16 7.50 0.81
CA GLU A 56 8.54 7.68 -0.59
C GLU A 56 9.99 8.16 -0.73
N SER A 57 10.37 9.16 0.05
CA SER A 57 11.73 9.71 0.06
C SER A 57 12.76 8.69 0.55
N LYS A 58 12.42 7.93 1.59
CA LYS A 58 13.30 6.91 2.17
C LYS A 58 13.58 5.76 1.23
N LEU A 59 12.56 5.29 0.52
CA LEU A 59 12.67 4.16 -0.39
C LEU A 59 13.00 4.57 -1.83
N GLY A 60 12.85 5.86 -2.19
CA GLY A 60 13.00 6.33 -3.57
C GLY A 60 11.92 5.78 -4.51
N ILE A 61 10.74 5.49 -3.98
CA ILE A 61 9.61 4.88 -4.70
C ILE A 61 8.40 5.79 -4.52
N HIS A 62 7.66 6.07 -5.60
CA HIS A 62 6.39 6.78 -5.49
C HIS A 62 5.23 5.85 -5.21
N ALA A 63 4.18 6.36 -4.53
CA ALA A 63 2.94 5.63 -4.32
C ALA A 63 2.36 5.11 -5.65
N GLY A 64 1.88 3.87 -5.65
CA GLY A 64 1.45 3.17 -6.85
C GLY A 64 2.57 2.46 -7.62
N SER A 65 3.80 2.48 -7.12
CA SER A 65 4.97 1.89 -7.77
C SER A 65 5.65 0.83 -6.91
N THR A 66 6.45 0.01 -7.56
CA THR A 66 7.32 -1.00 -6.93
C THR A 66 8.78 -0.62 -7.21
N GLY A 67 9.64 -0.78 -6.23
CA GLY A 67 11.08 -0.55 -6.39
C GLY A 67 11.70 -1.53 -7.39
N ASP A 68 12.78 -1.10 -8.04
CA ASP A 68 13.47 -1.88 -9.08
C ASP A 68 14.02 -3.21 -8.56
N ASP A 69 14.36 -3.27 -7.28
CA ASP A 69 14.83 -4.49 -6.59
C ASP A 69 13.70 -5.46 -6.23
N GLY A 70 12.43 -5.05 -6.38
CA GLY A 70 11.26 -5.83 -6.04
C GLY A 70 11.03 -6.03 -4.55
N MET A 71 11.77 -5.34 -3.66
CA MET A 71 11.62 -5.49 -2.21
C MET A 71 10.40 -4.77 -1.67
N PHE A 72 10.24 -3.49 -2.02
CA PHE A 72 9.16 -2.64 -1.51
C PHE A 72 8.26 -2.13 -2.62
N SER A 73 6.99 -1.99 -2.31
CA SER A 73 6.02 -1.22 -3.08
C SER A 73 5.18 -0.38 -2.13
N ILE A 74 4.75 0.79 -2.59
CA ILE A 74 3.96 1.75 -1.80
C ILE A 74 2.61 1.93 -2.47
N GLU A 75 1.55 1.90 -1.70
CA GLU A 75 0.19 2.24 -2.11
C GLU A 75 -0.42 3.22 -1.10
N GLU A 76 -0.99 4.29 -1.60
CA GLU A 76 -1.83 5.19 -0.81
C GLU A 76 -3.22 4.58 -0.67
N MET A 77 -3.72 4.48 0.57
CA MET A 77 -5.03 3.91 0.86
C MET A 77 -6.00 4.97 1.39
N GLU A 78 -7.24 4.88 0.96
CA GLU A 78 -8.30 5.77 1.46
C GLU A 78 -8.58 5.54 2.95
N CYS A 79 -8.86 4.30 3.35
CA CYS A 79 -9.09 3.94 4.75
C CYS A 79 -8.81 2.47 4.99
N ILE A 80 -8.11 2.16 6.09
CA ILE A 80 -7.81 0.79 6.51
C ILE A 80 -8.52 0.41 7.82
N GLY A 81 -9.40 1.29 8.34
CA GLY A 81 -10.24 0.98 9.49
C GLY A 81 -9.55 1.06 10.86
N ALA A 82 -8.38 1.68 10.97
CA ALA A 82 -7.61 1.80 12.21
C ALA A 82 -7.53 3.25 12.72
N CYS A 83 -8.60 4.03 12.56
CA CYS A 83 -8.62 5.47 12.83
C CYS A 83 -8.28 5.84 14.28
N SER A 84 -8.65 5.00 15.26
CA SER A 84 -8.33 5.22 16.68
C SER A 84 -6.83 5.10 17.00
N PHE A 85 -6.05 4.54 16.09
CA PHE A 85 -4.62 4.28 16.23
C PHE A 85 -3.82 4.88 15.07
N ALA A 86 -4.33 5.98 14.52
CA ALA A 86 -3.71 6.70 13.42
C ALA A 86 -2.37 7.38 13.87
N PRO A 87 -1.41 7.58 12.97
CA PRO A 87 -1.36 7.08 11.59
C PRO A 87 -1.17 5.56 11.52
N ALA A 88 -1.87 4.92 10.60
CA ALA A 88 -1.84 3.46 10.46
C ALA A 88 -1.44 3.04 9.06
N ILE A 89 -0.73 1.93 8.97
CA ILE A 89 -0.31 1.29 7.72
C ILE A 89 -0.59 -0.20 7.76
N ILE A 90 -0.65 -0.82 6.59
CA ILE A 90 -0.63 -2.27 6.43
C ILE A 90 0.65 -2.65 5.70
N VAL A 91 1.38 -3.62 6.22
CA VAL A 91 2.50 -4.28 5.54
C VAL A 91 2.06 -5.69 5.19
N ASN A 92 1.85 -5.94 3.91
CA ASN A 92 1.24 -7.18 3.40
C ASN A 92 -0.15 -7.42 4.03
N GLU A 93 -0.24 -8.16 5.13
CA GLU A 93 -1.48 -8.43 5.86
C GLU A 93 -1.44 -7.93 7.32
N ASP A 94 -0.29 -7.41 7.76
CA ASP A 94 -0.08 -6.99 9.15
C ASP A 94 -0.34 -5.49 9.33
N TYR A 95 -1.17 -5.15 10.33
CA TYR A 95 -1.42 -3.77 10.75
C TYR A 95 -0.30 -3.24 11.62
N HIS A 96 0.13 -2.02 11.33
CA HIS A 96 1.03 -1.23 12.18
C HIS A 96 0.33 0.09 12.53
N GLU A 97 0.23 0.36 13.82
CA GLU A 97 -0.53 1.48 14.37
C GLU A 97 0.39 2.54 14.95
N LYS A 98 -0.10 3.78 15.03
CA LYS A 98 0.64 4.93 15.58
C LYS A 98 2.04 5.06 14.99
N VAL A 99 2.15 4.87 13.68
CA VAL A 99 3.41 4.90 12.97
C VAL A 99 3.85 6.35 12.77
N ASN A 100 5.06 6.66 13.20
CA ASN A 100 5.73 7.94 12.95
C ASN A 100 6.94 7.72 12.03
N PRO A 101 7.61 8.77 11.52
CA PRO A 101 8.76 8.61 10.64
C PRO A 101 9.89 7.74 11.23
N GLU A 102 10.18 7.87 12.52
CA GLU A 102 11.22 7.10 13.20
C GLU A 102 10.86 5.61 13.26
N SER A 103 9.62 5.28 13.63
CA SER A 103 9.16 3.89 13.67
C SER A 103 9.03 3.29 12.26
N MET A 104 8.71 4.10 11.25
CA MET A 104 8.73 3.68 9.85
C MET A 104 10.15 3.35 9.40
N ASP A 105 11.13 4.17 9.73
CA ASP A 105 12.54 3.91 9.42
C ASP A 105 13.02 2.60 10.05
N GLN A 106 12.66 2.35 11.31
CA GLN A 106 12.99 1.10 12.00
C GLN A 106 12.33 -0.10 11.32
N LEU A 107 11.04 0.02 10.98
CA LEU A 107 10.30 -1.03 10.28
C LEU A 107 10.93 -1.37 8.92
N ILE A 108 11.28 -0.36 8.13
CA ILE A 108 11.95 -0.55 6.84
C ILE A 108 13.30 -1.24 7.02
N ALA A 109 14.08 -0.83 8.02
CA ALA A 109 15.37 -1.47 8.34
C ALA A 109 15.20 -2.95 8.72
N ASP A 110 14.23 -3.25 9.57
CA ASP A 110 13.95 -4.63 10.02
C ASP A 110 13.50 -5.51 8.83
N LEU A 111 12.62 -4.99 7.97
CA LEU A 111 12.18 -5.71 6.77
C LEU A 111 13.30 -5.90 5.74
N SER A 112 14.17 -4.91 5.59
CA SER A 112 15.32 -4.98 4.67
C SER A 112 16.34 -6.03 5.09
N ASN A 113 16.49 -6.24 6.40
CA ASN A 113 17.40 -7.25 6.99
C ASN A 113 16.81 -8.67 6.96
N ASN A 114 15.55 -8.82 6.55
CA ASN A 114 14.84 -10.10 6.46
C ASN A 114 14.44 -10.40 4.99
N PRO A 115 15.42 -10.71 4.12
CA PRO A 115 15.21 -10.91 2.69
C PRO A 115 14.37 -12.15 2.33
#